data_dc483110f5191428a1a47b107fff8516
#
_entry.id   dc483110f5191428a1a47b107fff8516
#
_cell.length_a   1.000
_cell.length_b   1.000
_cell.length_c   1.000
_cell.angle_alpha   90.00
_cell.angle_beta   90.00
_cell.angle_gamma   90.00
#
_symmetry.space_group_name_H-M   'P 1'
#
loop_
_entity.id
_entity.type
_entity.pdbx_description
1 polymer ?
#
loop_
_entity_poly.entity_id
_entity_poly.type
_entity_poly.pdbx_seq_one_letter_code
_entity_poly.pdbx_strand_id
1 'polypeptide(L)'
;MQWWQILLIVLGSIAVLAVLTILLYKPVFKRFWDIVISFTGLLILWLPMLIIGIIIKADSKGPMLFKQKRLGKRKKQFTVLKFRSMCDHAYEKGGVATSEGDSRITKVGRFLRKTSIDEFPQLINILLGQMSIIGPRPILDWEYEEFADEKYEPRFKVRPGMFCTVDVKYRAEASRELQFQMDTDYAKHIKFSTDLKTFFGIIKTVLSGKSVYREENKNE
;
A
#
# COMPACT_ATOMS: atom_id res chain seq x y z
N MET A 1 19.84 -10.03 -40.41
CA MET A 1 20.13 -9.02 -39.40
C MET A 1 21.17 -9.60 -38.46
N GLN A 2 22.27 -8.89 -38.22
CA GLN A 2 23.32 -9.38 -37.31
C GLN A 2 22.89 -9.19 -35.88
N TRP A 3 23.32 -10.09 -34.98
CA TRP A 3 22.87 -10.07 -33.55
C TRP A 3 23.09 -8.71 -32.85
N TRP A 4 24.17 -7.99 -33.15
CA TRP A 4 24.45 -6.68 -32.60
C TRP A 4 23.46 -5.59 -33.07
N GLN A 5 22.86 -5.70 -34.28
CA GLN A 5 21.82 -4.79 -34.76
C GLN A 5 20.53 -4.98 -33.95
N ILE A 6 20.20 -6.26 -33.66
CA ILE A 6 19.06 -6.58 -32.78
C ILE A 6 19.29 -5.98 -31.38
N LEU A 7 20.50 -6.16 -30.84
CA LEU A 7 20.85 -5.60 -29.52
C LEU A 7 20.72 -4.06 -29.49
N LEU A 8 21.22 -3.36 -30.50
CA LEU A 8 21.09 -1.91 -30.60
C LEU A 8 19.63 -1.44 -30.68
N ILE A 9 18.77 -2.13 -31.44
CA ILE A 9 17.35 -1.83 -31.53
C ILE A 9 16.68 -2.02 -30.18
N VAL A 10 16.98 -3.12 -29.50
CA VAL A 10 16.42 -3.41 -28.15
C VAL A 10 16.85 -2.35 -27.14
N LEU A 11 18.16 -2.02 -27.10
CA LEU A 11 18.66 -0.99 -26.20
C LEU A 11 18.07 0.40 -26.50
N GLY A 12 17.95 0.75 -27.78
CA GLY A 12 17.29 1.99 -28.22
C GLY A 12 15.82 2.04 -27.80
N SER A 13 15.09 0.94 -27.97
CA SER A 13 13.68 0.84 -27.57
C SER A 13 13.50 0.96 -26.06
N ILE A 14 14.38 0.35 -25.27
CA ILE A 14 14.39 0.47 -23.80
C ILE A 14 14.66 1.93 -23.39
N ALA A 15 15.63 2.59 -24.00
CA ALA A 15 15.95 3.98 -23.71
C ALA A 15 14.76 4.92 -24.02
N VAL A 16 14.12 4.75 -25.18
CA VAL A 16 12.91 5.52 -25.56
C VAL A 16 11.78 5.28 -24.55
N LEU A 17 11.52 4.01 -24.16
CA LEU A 17 10.49 3.69 -23.17
C LEU A 17 10.82 4.33 -21.81
N ALA A 18 12.08 4.33 -21.40
CA ALA A 18 12.50 4.98 -20.15
C ALA A 18 12.25 6.49 -20.18
N VAL A 19 12.61 7.18 -21.27
CA VAL A 19 12.37 8.61 -21.45
C VAL A 19 10.87 8.91 -21.46
N LEU A 20 10.07 8.18 -22.23
CA LEU A 20 8.61 8.33 -22.27
C LEU A 20 7.98 8.08 -20.90
N THR A 21 8.46 7.09 -20.15
CA THR A 21 8.01 6.80 -18.79
C THR A 21 8.21 8.02 -17.89
N ILE A 22 9.38 8.67 -17.96
CA ILE A 22 9.66 9.84 -17.12
C ILE A 22 8.76 11.04 -17.53
N LEU A 23 8.65 11.33 -18.82
CA LEU A 23 7.93 12.49 -19.34
C LEU A 23 6.42 12.37 -19.18
N LEU A 24 5.86 11.18 -19.44
CA LEU A 24 4.41 10.92 -19.47
C LEU A 24 3.94 10.14 -18.24
N TYR A 25 4.71 10.12 -17.16
CA TYR A 25 4.48 9.24 -16.02
C TYR A 25 3.08 9.37 -15.44
N LYS A 26 2.70 10.56 -14.99
CA LYS A 26 1.40 10.79 -14.32
C LYS A 26 0.18 10.45 -15.18
N PRO A 27 0.06 10.91 -16.42
CA PRO A 27 -1.15 10.66 -17.21
C PRO A 27 -1.28 9.22 -17.72
N VAL A 28 -0.16 8.53 -18.03
CA VAL A 28 -0.19 7.26 -18.77
C VAL A 28 0.56 6.16 -18.05
N PHE A 29 1.86 6.34 -17.82
CA PHE A 29 2.75 5.25 -17.42
C PHE A 29 2.58 4.79 -15.98
N LYS A 30 2.12 5.67 -15.06
CA LYS A 30 1.86 5.26 -13.68
C LYS A 30 0.86 4.09 -13.63
N ARG A 31 -0.24 4.19 -14.37
CA ARG A 31 -1.24 3.12 -14.40
C ARG A 31 -0.73 1.86 -15.10
N PHE A 32 0.04 2.02 -16.15
CA PHE A 32 0.69 0.90 -16.83
C PHE A 32 1.58 0.12 -15.86
N TRP A 33 2.47 0.80 -15.13
CA TRP A 33 3.33 0.16 -14.14
C TRP A 33 2.56 -0.45 -12.96
N ASP A 34 1.50 0.21 -12.49
CA ASP A 34 0.61 -0.36 -11.47
C ASP A 34 0.07 -1.73 -11.92
N ILE A 35 -0.39 -1.84 -13.17
CA ILE A 35 -0.93 -3.09 -13.73
C ILE A 35 0.18 -4.13 -13.87
N VAL A 36 1.31 -3.78 -14.50
CA VAL A 36 2.42 -4.72 -14.74
C VAL A 36 2.93 -5.28 -13.41
N ILE A 37 3.22 -4.43 -12.44
CA ILE A 37 3.77 -4.86 -11.14
C ILE A 37 2.73 -5.71 -10.38
N SER A 38 1.47 -5.30 -10.33
CA SER A 38 0.45 -6.05 -9.58
C SER A 38 0.11 -7.37 -10.25
N PHE A 39 0.04 -7.44 -11.58
CA PHE A 39 -0.18 -8.68 -12.31
C PHE A 39 0.98 -9.67 -12.11
N THR A 40 2.23 -9.21 -12.32
CA THR A 40 3.43 -10.03 -12.11
C THR A 40 3.54 -10.46 -10.65
N GLY A 41 3.26 -9.54 -9.71
CA GLY A 41 3.24 -9.85 -8.28
C GLY A 41 2.24 -10.95 -7.95
N LEU A 42 1.02 -10.88 -8.45
CA LEU A 42 0.00 -11.93 -8.24
C LEU A 42 0.39 -13.25 -8.90
N LEU A 43 0.97 -13.20 -10.10
CA LEU A 43 1.43 -14.42 -10.80
C LEU A 43 2.53 -15.15 -10.01
N ILE A 44 3.45 -14.41 -9.40
CA ILE A 44 4.54 -14.99 -8.60
C ILE A 44 4.04 -15.40 -7.20
N LEU A 45 3.19 -14.59 -6.59
CA LEU A 45 2.80 -14.73 -5.17
C LEU A 45 1.51 -15.55 -4.97
N TRP A 46 0.81 -16.01 -6.03
CA TRP A 46 -0.46 -16.73 -5.88
C TRP A 46 -0.34 -17.96 -4.99
N LEU A 47 0.71 -18.78 -5.18
CA LEU A 47 0.93 -19.99 -4.38
C LEU A 47 1.37 -19.65 -2.94
N PRO A 48 2.35 -18.77 -2.67
CA PRO A 48 2.61 -18.25 -1.32
C PRO A 48 1.36 -17.69 -0.64
N MET A 49 0.55 -16.91 -1.34
CA MET A 49 -0.68 -16.33 -0.79
C MET A 49 -1.71 -17.39 -0.40
N LEU A 50 -1.85 -18.45 -1.20
CA LEU A 50 -2.72 -19.58 -0.86
C LEU A 50 -2.24 -20.29 0.41
N ILE A 51 -0.94 -20.58 0.51
CA ILE A 51 -0.34 -21.20 1.70
C ILE A 51 -0.56 -20.34 2.94
N ILE A 52 -0.33 -19.04 2.84
CA ILE A 52 -0.59 -18.09 3.94
C ILE A 52 -2.06 -18.12 4.34
N GLY A 53 -2.98 -18.14 3.37
CA GLY A 53 -4.41 -18.25 3.62
C GLY A 53 -4.80 -19.50 4.42
N ILE A 54 -4.19 -20.65 4.10
CA ILE A 54 -4.39 -21.92 4.83
C ILE A 54 -3.85 -21.80 6.27
N ILE A 55 -2.64 -21.26 6.44
CA ILE A 55 -2.03 -21.05 7.75
C ILE A 55 -2.89 -20.13 8.62
N ILE A 56 -3.43 -19.03 8.08
CA ILE A 56 -4.34 -18.12 8.79
C ILE A 56 -5.59 -18.85 9.26
N LYS A 57 -6.16 -19.74 8.44
CA LYS A 57 -7.36 -20.52 8.81
C LYS A 57 -7.05 -21.56 9.89
N ALA A 58 -5.83 -22.09 9.91
CA ALA A 58 -5.38 -23.03 10.95
C ALA A 58 -5.08 -22.32 12.28
N ASP A 59 -4.55 -21.07 12.24
CA ASP A 59 -4.18 -20.29 13.42
C ASP A 59 -5.40 -19.76 14.20
N SER A 60 -6.48 -19.40 13.50
CA SER A 60 -7.67 -18.82 14.14
C SER A 60 -8.94 -19.03 13.32
N LYS A 61 -10.12 -19.08 13.99
CA LYS A 61 -11.45 -19.17 13.34
C LYS A 61 -11.75 -17.92 12.53
N GLY A 62 -12.41 -18.09 11.36
CA GLY A 62 -12.92 -17.00 10.51
C GLY A 62 -12.34 -16.99 9.09
N PRO A 63 -12.62 -15.96 8.26
CA PRO A 63 -12.17 -15.87 6.88
C PRO A 63 -10.67 -15.61 6.77
N MET A 64 -10.00 -16.07 5.71
CA MET A 64 -8.58 -15.78 5.48
C MET A 64 -8.31 -14.33 5.11
N LEU A 65 -9.27 -13.66 4.47
CA LEU A 65 -9.18 -12.27 4.07
C LEU A 65 -10.00 -11.38 5.00
N PHE A 66 -9.38 -10.29 5.44
CA PHE A 66 -10.03 -9.17 6.07
C PHE A 66 -10.46 -8.17 4.99
N LYS A 67 -11.68 -7.68 5.11
CA LYS A 67 -12.31 -6.73 4.18
C LYS A 67 -12.71 -5.48 4.94
N GLN A 68 -12.26 -4.30 4.50
CA GLN A 68 -12.58 -3.04 5.14
C GLN A 68 -12.95 -1.98 4.10
N LYS A 69 -14.08 -1.31 4.29
CA LYS A 69 -14.47 -0.17 3.46
C LYS A 69 -13.55 1.02 3.73
N ARG A 70 -13.08 1.66 2.68
CA ARG A 70 -12.22 2.83 2.71
C ARG A 70 -12.60 3.80 1.62
N LEU A 71 -12.27 5.08 1.80
CA LEU A 71 -12.38 6.10 0.77
C LEU A 71 -11.18 6.05 -0.18
N GLY A 72 -11.47 6.07 -1.46
CA GLY A 72 -10.50 6.09 -2.55
C GLY A 72 -10.61 7.35 -3.41
N LYS A 73 -10.26 7.21 -4.69
CA LYS A 73 -10.31 8.30 -5.67
C LYS A 73 -11.74 8.88 -5.77
N ARG A 74 -11.85 10.21 -5.74
CA ARG A 74 -13.12 10.97 -5.76
C ARG A 74 -14.03 10.63 -4.58
N LYS A 75 -13.44 10.25 -3.44
CA LYS A 75 -14.15 9.83 -2.21
C LYS A 75 -15.09 8.63 -2.43
N LYS A 76 -14.90 7.86 -3.51
CA LYS A 76 -15.68 6.66 -3.73
C LYS A 76 -15.25 5.57 -2.76
N GLN A 77 -16.19 4.98 -2.07
CA GLN A 77 -15.93 3.83 -1.21
C GLN A 77 -15.50 2.61 -2.03
N PHE A 78 -14.52 1.89 -1.54
CA PHE A 78 -14.12 0.59 -2.04
C PHE A 78 -13.69 -0.32 -0.89
N THR A 79 -13.59 -1.61 -1.15
CA THR A 79 -13.20 -2.59 -0.14
C THR A 79 -11.72 -2.90 -0.28
N VAL A 80 -10.92 -2.52 0.70
CA VAL A 80 -9.52 -2.94 0.81
C VAL A 80 -9.45 -4.40 1.23
N LEU A 81 -8.62 -5.18 0.54
CA LEU A 81 -8.37 -6.58 0.82
C LEU A 81 -7.04 -6.73 1.57
N LYS A 82 -7.06 -7.41 2.71
CA LYS A 82 -5.85 -7.79 3.46
C LYS A 82 -5.95 -9.23 3.92
N PHE A 83 -4.83 -9.86 4.25
CA PHE A 83 -4.90 -11.07 5.04
C PHE A 83 -5.35 -10.73 6.47
N ARG A 84 -6.14 -11.63 7.06
CA ARG A 84 -6.54 -11.49 8.44
C ARG A 84 -5.33 -11.68 9.36
N SER A 85 -5.02 -10.67 10.14
CA SER A 85 -3.92 -10.66 11.11
C SER A 85 -4.41 -10.54 12.56
N MET A 86 -5.72 -10.44 12.75
CA MET A 86 -6.36 -10.30 14.06
C MET A 86 -7.47 -11.36 14.22
N CYS A 87 -7.87 -11.62 15.47
CA CYS A 87 -9.01 -12.49 15.76
C CYS A 87 -10.29 -11.97 15.13
N ASP A 88 -11.29 -12.84 14.99
CA ASP A 88 -12.58 -12.46 14.44
C ASP A 88 -13.27 -11.42 15.35
N HIS A 89 -13.99 -10.48 14.73
CA HIS A 89 -14.63 -9.34 15.41
C HIS A 89 -13.66 -8.44 16.21
N ALA A 90 -12.38 -8.37 15.83
CA ALA A 90 -11.38 -7.57 16.53
C ALA A 90 -11.70 -6.07 16.56
N TYR A 91 -12.36 -5.55 15.51
CA TYR A 91 -12.78 -4.15 15.43
C TYR A 91 -13.79 -3.79 16.51
N GLU A 92 -14.76 -4.67 16.76
CA GLU A 92 -15.81 -4.48 17.79
C GLU A 92 -15.22 -4.51 19.21
N LYS A 93 -14.10 -5.22 19.40
CA LYS A 93 -13.43 -5.39 20.69
C LYS A 93 -12.52 -4.23 21.09
N GLY A 94 -12.09 -3.37 20.14
CA GLY A 94 -11.15 -2.31 20.50
C GLY A 94 -10.81 -1.34 19.37
N GLY A 95 -11.66 -1.20 18.34
CA GLY A 95 -11.49 -0.22 17.27
C GLY A 95 -10.29 -0.49 16.34
N VAL A 96 -9.79 0.59 15.70
CA VAL A 96 -8.75 0.53 14.64
C VAL A 96 -7.34 0.58 15.19
N ALA A 97 -7.13 1.29 16.31
CA ALA A 97 -5.80 1.48 16.89
C ALA A 97 -5.25 0.15 17.41
N THR A 98 -3.97 -0.09 17.18
CA THR A 98 -3.28 -1.30 17.62
C THR A 98 -1.91 -0.96 18.18
N SER A 99 -1.58 -1.53 19.35
CA SER A 99 -0.25 -1.50 19.95
C SER A 99 0.49 -2.82 19.69
N GLU A 100 1.77 -2.87 20.03
CA GLU A 100 2.60 -4.06 19.82
C GLU A 100 2.12 -5.28 20.62
N GLY A 101 1.58 -5.05 21.83
CA GLY A 101 1.04 -6.06 22.73
C GLY A 101 -0.44 -6.39 22.56
N ASP A 102 -1.11 -5.89 21.53
CA ASP A 102 -2.54 -6.05 21.33
C ASP A 102 -2.95 -7.54 21.27
N SER A 103 -3.74 -7.97 22.25
CA SER A 103 -4.18 -9.38 22.40
C SER A 103 -5.07 -9.86 21.25
N ARG A 104 -5.63 -8.95 20.45
CA ARG A 104 -6.44 -9.27 19.29
C ARG A 104 -5.59 -9.77 18.10
N ILE A 105 -4.27 -9.50 18.10
CA ILE A 105 -3.37 -9.92 17.02
C ILE A 105 -3.04 -11.40 17.20
N THR A 106 -3.29 -12.21 16.16
CA THR A 106 -2.98 -13.63 16.17
C THR A 106 -1.46 -13.88 16.10
N LYS A 107 -1.00 -15.11 16.42
CA LYS A 107 0.42 -15.44 16.33
C LYS A 107 0.96 -15.26 14.91
N VAL A 108 0.26 -15.80 13.92
CA VAL A 108 0.58 -15.63 12.50
C VAL A 108 0.43 -14.16 12.08
N GLY A 109 -0.63 -13.50 12.55
CA GLY A 109 -0.90 -12.10 12.26
C GLY A 109 0.22 -11.15 12.66
N ARG A 110 0.91 -11.41 13.77
CA ARG A 110 2.08 -10.64 14.22
C ARG A 110 3.21 -10.66 13.19
N PHE A 111 3.51 -11.85 12.66
CA PHE A 111 4.50 -12.01 11.60
C PHE A 111 4.07 -11.30 10.31
N LEU A 112 2.82 -11.49 9.88
CA LEU A 112 2.29 -10.88 8.66
C LEU A 112 2.35 -9.35 8.72
N ARG A 113 1.98 -8.75 9.84
CA ARG A 113 2.03 -7.29 10.05
C ARG A 113 3.47 -6.77 10.07
N LYS A 114 4.37 -7.46 10.79
CA LYS A 114 5.79 -7.07 10.86
C LYS A 114 6.43 -7.03 9.47
N THR A 115 6.08 -7.97 8.61
CA THR A 115 6.61 -8.10 7.24
C THR A 115 5.77 -7.35 6.19
N SER A 116 4.62 -6.78 6.58
CA SER A 116 3.63 -6.18 5.67
C SER A 116 3.07 -7.14 4.60
N ILE A 117 3.23 -8.44 4.79
CA ILE A 117 2.69 -9.48 3.91
C ILE A 117 1.15 -9.51 3.96
N ASP A 118 0.56 -9.07 5.08
CA ASP A 118 -0.89 -8.94 5.20
C ASP A 118 -1.49 -8.01 4.13
N GLU A 119 -0.71 -7.16 3.51
CA GLU A 119 -1.17 -6.23 2.47
C GLU A 119 -1.14 -6.79 1.04
N PHE A 120 -0.52 -7.95 0.79
CA PHE A 120 -0.40 -8.53 -0.55
C PHE A 120 -1.74 -8.71 -1.30
N PRO A 121 -2.87 -9.06 -0.66
CA PRO A 121 -4.16 -9.11 -1.36
C PRO A 121 -4.61 -7.78 -1.99
N GLN A 122 -4.04 -6.64 -1.58
CA GLN A 122 -4.31 -5.34 -2.21
C GLN A 122 -3.81 -5.27 -3.67
N LEU A 123 -2.91 -6.15 -4.11
CA LEU A 123 -2.55 -6.28 -5.52
C LEU A 123 -3.77 -6.52 -6.41
N ILE A 124 -4.80 -7.21 -5.89
CA ILE A 124 -6.10 -7.39 -6.55
C ILE A 124 -6.82 -6.04 -6.68
N ASN A 125 -6.85 -5.22 -5.62
CA ASN A 125 -7.45 -3.89 -5.67
C ASN A 125 -6.75 -2.99 -6.70
N ILE A 126 -5.42 -3.14 -6.85
CA ILE A 126 -4.65 -2.39 -7.84
C ILE A 126 -5.04 -2.82 -9.25
N LEU A 127 -5.12 -4.12 -9.55
CA LEU A 127 -5.59 -4.62 -10.86
C LEU A 127 -7.01 -4.14 -11.20
N LEU A 128 -7.90 -4.13 -10.22
CA LEU A 128 -9.27 -3.63 -10.38
C LEU A 128 -9.35 -2.10 -10.54
N GLY A 129 -8.21 -1.39 -10.44
CA GLY A 129 -8.15 0.07 -10.63
C GLY A 129 -8.64 0.89 -9.44
N GLN A 130 -8.88 0.26 -8.31
CA GLN A 130 -9.30 0.90 -7.05
C GLN A 130 -8.12 1.55 -6.33
N MET A 131 -6.93 0.96 -6.47
CA MET A 131 -5.68 1.38 -5.84
C MET A 131 -4.53 1.53 -6.86
N SER A 132 -3.41 2.04 -6.40
CA SER A 132 -2.10 2.16 -7.05
C SER A 132 -1.04 1.52 -6.15
N ILE A 133 0.13 1.16 -6.68
CA ILE A 133 1.26 0.70 -5.85
C ILE A 133 1.67 1.81 -4.88
N ILE A 134 1.89 3.02 -5.39
CA ILE A 134 2.25 4.19 -4.57
C ILE A 134 1.12 5.23 -4.66
N GLY A 135 0.73 5.78 -3.51
CA GLY A 135 -0.32 6.80 -3.45
C GLY A 135 -0.66 7.22 -2.04
N PRO A 136 -1.63 8.14 -1.88
CA PRO A 136 -2.19 8.50 -0.59
C PRO A 136 -2.75 7.28 0.16
N ARG A 137 -2.63 7.26 1.48
CA ARG A 137 -3.20 6.17 2.28
C ARG A 137 -4.73 6.15 2.17
N PRO A 138 -5.38 5.00 1.89
CA PRO A 138 -6.83 4.91 1.92
C PRO A 138 -7.35 5.07 3.36
N ILE A 139 -8.30 5.98 3.57
CA ILE A 139 -8.81 6.33 4.90
C ILE A 139 -10.21 5.80 5.15
N LEU A 140 -10.61 5.75 6.40
CA LEU A 140 -11.97 5.44 6.83
C LEU A 140 -12.88 6.68 6.69
N ASP A 141 -14.20 6.49 6.61
CA ASP A 141 -15.17 7.56 6.47
C ASP A 141 -15.08 8.54 7.63
N TRP A 142 -14.98 8.05 8.87
CA TRP A 142 -14.86 8.89 10.06
C TRP A 142 -13.53 9.69 10.10
N GLU A 143 -12.42 9.13 9.57
CA GLU A 143 -11.17 9.88 9.44
C GLU A 143 -11.30 11.04 8.45
N TYR A 144 -12.14 10.88 7.43
CA TYR A 144 -12.46 11.98 6.53
C TYR A 144 -13.31 13.07 7.21
N GLU A 145 -14.32 12.67 7.98
CA GLU A 145 -15.18 13.62 8.71
C GLU A 145 -14.40 14.44 9.74
N GLU A 146 -13.48 13.79 10.47
CA GLU A 146 -12.64 14.43 11.49
C GLU A 146 -11.62 15.42 10.89
N PHE A 147 -11.04 15.09 9.73
CA PHE A 147 -9.98 15.88 9.09
C PHE A 147 -10.45 16.55 7.79
N ALA A 148 -11.76 16.75 7.60
CA ALA A 148 -12.31 17.39 6.42
C ALA A 148 -11.85 18.85 6.31
N ASP A 149 -10.96 19.12 5.33
CA ASP A 149 -10.43 20.44 5.03
C ASP A 149 -10.16 20.50 3.51
N GLU A 150 -10.54 21.60 2.88
CA GLU A 150 -10.36 21.82 1.44
C GLU A 150 -8.88 21.69 1.02
N LYS A 151 -7.95 22.04 1.89
CA LYS A 151 -6.51 21.91 1.63
C LYS A 151 -6.10 20.47 1.33
N TYR A 152 -6.84 19.47 1.86
CA TYR A 152 -6.56 18.03 1.68
C TYR A 152 -7.32 17.39 0.51
N GLU A 153 -8.21 18.10 -0.16
CA GLU A 153 -8.97 17.60 -1.33
C GLU A 153 -8.10 17.02 -2.46
N PRO A 154 -6.91 17.55 -2.76
CA PRO A 154 -6.08 17.01 -3.84
C PRO A 154 -5.73 15.53 -3.67
N ARG A 155 -5.65 14.99 -2.42
CA ARG A 155 -5.37 13.58 -2.16
C ARG A 155 -6.40 12.63 -2.78
N PHE A 156 -7.65 13.08 -2.90
CA PHE A 156 -8.75 12.32 -3.50
C PHE A 156 -8.81 12.40 -5.04
N LYS A 157 -7.99 13.22 -5.66
CA LYS A 157 -7.91 13.31 -7.14
C LYS A 157 -7.17 12.13 -7.75
N VAL A 158 -6.43 11.39 -6.96
CA VAL A 158 -5.61 10.25 -7.38
C VAL A 158 -6.09 8.95 -6.71
N ARG A 159 -5.62 7.78 -7.19
CA ARG A 159 -5.90 6.50 -6.53
C ARG A 159 -5.11 6.42 -5.22
N PRO A 160 -5.70 5.85 -4.15
CA PRO A 160 -4.96 5.55 -2.94
C PRO A 160 -3.89 4.49 -3.22
N GLY A 161 -2.79 4.55 -2.46
CA GLY A 161 -1.67 3.65 -2.59
C GLY A 161 -1.75 2.45 -1.65
N MET A 162 -1.15 1.34 -2.06
CA MET A 162 -0.77 0.26 -1.17
C MET A 162 0.37 0.74 -0.25
N PHE A 163 1.33 1.47 -0.80
CA PHE A 163 2.42 2.13 -0.09
C PHE A 163 2.31 3.65 -0.18
N CYS A 164 2.67 4.33 0.90
CA CYS A 164 2.57 5.78 1.02
C CYS A 164 3.93 6.41 1.30
N THR A 165 4.13 7.64 0.86
CA THR A 165 5.39 8.37 1.12
C THR A 165 5.65 8.60 2.59
N VAL A 166 4.59 8.74 3.40
CA VAL A 166 4.66 8.91 4.85
C VAL A 166 5.22 7.67 5.53
N ASP A 167 4.88 6.47 5.05
CA ASP A 167 5.29 5.20 5.66
C ASP A 167 6.82 4.99 5.56
N VAL A 168 7.48 5.55 4.55
CA VAL A 168 8.94 5.49 4.40
C VAL A 168 9.67 6.23 5.51
N LYS A 169 9.14 7.39 5.93
CA LYS A 169 9.78 8.28 6.90
C LYS A 169 9.35 7.99 8.33
N TYR A 170 8.05 7.83 8.54
CA TYR A 170 7.43 7.86 9.86
C TYR A 170 6.73 6.55 10.24
N ARG A 171 6.35 5.73 9.26
CA ARG A 171 5.58 4.49 9.47
C ARG A 171 4.38 4.71 10.39
N ALA A 172 4.38 4.14 11.62
CA ALA A 172 3.29 4.29 12.56
C ALA A 172 3.32 5.59 13.38
N GLU A 173 4.44 6.34 13.36
CA GLU A 173 4.65 7.52 14.20
C GLU A 173 4.05 8.81 13.63
N ALA A 174 3.64 8.81 12.35
CA ALA A 174 3.04 10.00 11.74
C ALA A 174 1.73 10.38 12.44
N SER A 175 1.57 11.66 12.77
CA SER A 175 0.26 12.20 13.13
C SER A 175 -0.68 12.12 11.92
N ARG A 176 -1.99 12.08 12.16
CA ARG A 176 -2.97 12.08 11.08
C ARG A 176 -2.87 13.32 10.19
N GLU A 177 -2.67 14.47 10.81
CA GLU A 177 -2.50 15.72 10.08
C GLU A 177 -1.27 15.69 9.15
N LEU A 178 -0.12 15.24 9.65
CA LEU A 178 1.09 15.07 8.83
C LEU A 178 0.86 14.10 7.68
N GLN A 179 0.16 12.99 7.93
CA GLN A 179 -0.21 12.02 6.89
C GLN A 179 -1.06 12.68 5.80
N PHE A 180 -2.11 13.43 6.16
CA PHE A 180 -2.98 14.12 5.19
C PHE A 180 -2.21 15.16 4.39
N GLN A 181 -1.31 15.91 5.02
CA GLN A 181 -0.46 16.88 4.36
C GLN A 181 0.47 16.21 3.33
N MET A 182 1.23 15.19 3.74
CA MET A 182 2.15 14.46 2.85
C MET A 182 1.43 13.76 1.69
N ASP A 183 0.27 13.19 1.95
CA ASP A 183 -0.58 12.56 0.93
C ASP A 183 -1.07 13.60 -0.10
N THR A 184 -1.40 14.80 0.38
CA THR A 184 -1.83 15.92 -0.47
C THR A 184 -0.67 16.43 -1.33
N ASP A 185 0.50 16.59 -0.75
CA ASP A 185 1.71 17.03 -1.47
C ASP A 185 2.12 16.00 -2.53
N TYR A 186 2.06 14.72 -2.19
CA TYR A 186 2.27 13.65 -3.15
C TYR A 186 1.27 13.74 -4.32
N ALA A 187 -0.02 13.89 -4.04
CA ALA A 187 -1.06 13.95 -5.07
C ALA A 187 -0.90 15.15 -6.03
N LYS A 188 -0.39 16.27 -5.53
CA LYS A 188 -0.06 17.46 -6.34
C LYS A 188 1.17 17.22 -7.23
N HIS A 189 2.17 16.49 -6.74
CA HIS A 189 3.52 16.40 -7.32
C HIS A 189 3.95 14.95 -7.65
N ILE A 190 3.07 14.16 -8.28
CA ILE A 190 3.39 12.79 -8.68
C ILE A 190 4.53 12.79 -9.70
N LYS A 191 5.63 12.09 -9.38
CA LYS A 191 6.80 11.90 -10.25
C LYS A 191 7.27 10.45 -10.18
N PHE A 192 7.78 9.93 -11.29
CA PHE A 192 8.39 8.59 -11.35
C PHE A 192 9.48 8.39 -10.28
N SER A 193 10.36 9.39 -10.13
CA SER A 193 11.43 9.35 -9.13
C SER A 193 10.93 9.28 -7.69
N THR A 194 9.78 9.93 -7.39
CA THR A 194 9.15 9.86 -6.06
C THR A 194 8.59 8.46 -5.81
N ASP A 195 7.91 7.88 -6.79
CA ASP A 195 7.35 6.53 -6.67
C ASP A 195 8.46 5.48 -6.52
N LEU A 196 9.52 5.59 -7.32
CA LEU A 196 10.68 4.69 -7.24
C LEU A 196 11.38 4.78 -5.88
N LYS A 197 11.63 6.01 -5.38
CA LYS A 197 12.21 6.23 -4.04
C LYS A 197 11.31 5.67 -2.93
N THR A 198 10.00 5.86 -3.04
CA THR A 198 9.03 5.33 -2.08
C THR A 198 9.04 3.79 -2.09
N PHE A 199 9.02 3.17 -3.27
CA PHE A 199 9.04 1.72 -3.42
C PHE A 199 10.27 1.08 -2.74
N PHE A 200 11.47 1.55 -3.08
CA PHE A 200 12.70 1.05 -2.45
C PHE A 200 12.82 1.45 -0.97
N GLY A 201 12.29 2.62 -0.62
CA GLY A 201 12.24 3.08 0.76
C GLY A 201 11.41 2.16 1.65
N ILE A 202 10.24 1.71 1.19
CA ILE A 202 9.40 0.74 1.91
C ILE A 202 10.13 -0.60 2.09
N ILE A 203 10.75 -1.12 1.03
CA ILE A 203 11.53 -2.37 1.12
C ILE A 203 12.61 -2.24 2.21
N LYS A 204 13.37 -1.14 2.19
CA LYS A 204 14.39 -0.87 3.21
C LYS A 204 13.77 -0.78 4.61
N THR A 205 12.64 -0.11 4.77
CA THR A 205 11.94 0.06 6.05
C THR A 205 11.45 -1.27 6.60
N VAL A 206 10.89 -2.15 5.76
CA VAL A 206 10.46 -3.50 6.15
C VAL A 206 11.66 -4.35 6.56
N LEU A 207 12.75 -4.34 5.78
CA LEU A 207 13.97 -5.10 6.07
C LEU A 207 14.70 -4.60 7.33
N SER A 208 14.61 -3.30 7.64
CA SER A 208 15.20 -2.74 8.87
C SER A 208 14.44 -3.08 10.15
N GLY A 209 13.29 -3.74 10.04
CA GLY A 209 12.49 -4.16 11.20
C GLY A 209 11.85 -3.02 11.99
N LYS A 210 11.78 -1.78 11.43
CA LYS A 210 11.08 -0.67 12.08
C LYS A 210 9.66 -1.07 12.47
N SER A 211 9.23 -0.74 13.68
CA SER A 211 7.92 -1.09 14.21
C SER A 211 6.77 -0.62 13.31
N VAL A 212 5.75 -1.45 13.14
CA VAL A 212 4.46 -1.13 12.53
C VAL A 212 3.47 -0.56 13.54
N TYR A 213 3.86 -0.56 14.81
CA TYR A 213 3.05 -0.11 15.93
C TYR A 213 3.54 1.25 16.41
N ARG A 214 2.60 2.08 16.84
CA ARG A 214 2.93 3.34 17.51
C ARG A 214 3.53 3.02 18.86
N GLU A 215 4.65 3.64 19.23
CA GLU A 215 5.14 3.56 20.60
C GLU A 215 4.11 4.27 21.50
N GLU A 216 3.59 3.56 22.50
CA GLU A 216 2.82 4.20 23.57
C GLU A 216 3.77 5.13 24.32
N ASN A 217 3.48 6.42 24.32
CA ASN A 217 4.20 7.37 25.17
C ASN A 217 4.07 6.86 26.62
N LYS A 218 5.19 6.36 27.17
CA LYS A 218 5.30 5.96 28.58
C LYS A 218 5.21 7.12 29.57
N ASN A 219 4.77 8.28 29.12
CA ASN A 219 4.65 9.50 29.90
C ASN A 219 3.21 10.05 29.86
N GLU A 220 2.25 9.29 30.44
CA GLU A 220 0.99 9.78 30.99
C GLU A 220 0.63 8.95 32.23
#